data_42fa47de7366fa5c59b35407014883f7
#
_entry.id   42fa47de7366fa5c59b35407014883f7
#
_cell.length_a   1.000
_cell.length_b   1.000
_cell.length_c   1.000
_cell.angle_alpha   90.00
_cell.angle_beta   90.00
_cell.angle_gamma   90.00
#
_symmetry.space_group_name_H-M   'P 1'
#
loop_
_entity.id
_entity.type
_entity.pdbx_description
1 polymer ?
#
loop_
_entity_poly.entity_id
_entity_poly.type
_entity_poly.pdbx_seq_one_letter_code
_entity_poly.pdbx_strand_id
1 'polypeptide(L)'
;MAGDTRLMCFPEATRIDPAVEAWFARRPGPLGGIARQWFEEMRGCGPDVRELLHDGHPTACVGEAAFGYVNAFSTHVNVGFFLGARLEDPHGLLEGTGRYMRHVKLRPDVPVDEAALAQLVRSACAEMRTLMVASG
;
A
#
# COMPACT_ATOMS: atom_id res chain seq x y z
N MET A 1 -0.50 -21.92 -14.25
CA MET A 1 0.36 -20.89 -14.76
C MET A 1 0.24 -19.60 -13.99
N ALA A 2 1.36 -19.11 -13.56
CA ALA A 2 1.38 -17.85 -12.84
C ALA A 2 1.11 -16.64 -13.75
N GLY A 3 1.03 -16.87 -15.06
CA GLY A 3 0.93 -15.78 -16.03
C GLY A 3 -0.32 -14.95 -15.98
N ASP A 4 -1.32 -15.36 -15.19
CA ASP A 4 -2.56 -14.59 -15.13
C ASP A 4 -2.50 -13.43 -14.14
N THR A 5 -1.49 -13.38 -13.28
CA THR A 5 -1.36 -12.27 -12.34
C THR A 5 -0.79 -11.07 -13.08
N ARG A 6 -1.57 -10.00 -13.14
CA ARG A 6 -1.19 -8.79 -13.84
C ARG A 6 -0.63 -7.79 -12.84
N LEU A 7 0.62 -7.38 -13.06
CA LEU A 7 1.26 -6.39 -12.20
C LEU A 7 0.96 -4.98 -12.72
N MET A 8 0.60 -4.08 -11.79
CA MET A 8 0.44 -2.66 -12.10
C MET A 8 1.82 -2.02 -12.03
N CYS A 9 2.36 -1.61 -13.17
CA CYS A 9 3.72 -1.09 -13.27
C CYS A 9 3.72 0.38 -13.63
N PHE A 10 4.56 1.15 -12.94
CA PHE A 10 4.66 2.60 -13.09
C PHE A 10 6.14 2.98 -13.27
N PRO A 11 6.59 3.11 -14.53
CA PRO A 11 8.00 3.49 -14.79
C PRO A 11 8.38 4.84 -14.19
N GLU A 12 7.41 5.72 -13.97
CA GLU A 12 7.63 7.05 -13.39
C GLU A 12 7.83 7.06 -11.88
N ALA A 13 7.66 5.91 -11.21
CA ALA A 13 7.86 5.85 -9.75
C ALA A 13 9.30 6.18 -9.39
N THR A 14 9.47 6.98 -8.33
CA THR A 14 10.78 7.42 -7.85
C THR A 14 10.94 7.08 -6.38
N ARG A 15 12.18 7.16 -5.89
CA ARG A 15 12.46 6.85 -4.49
C ARG A 15 11.71 7.77 -3.54
N ILE A 16 11.68 9.07 -3.83
CA ILE A 16 10.92 10.06 -3.07
C ILE A 16 10.26 10.98 -4.08
N ASP A 17 8.95 11.07 -4.02
CA ASP A 17 8.17 11.89 -4.97
C ASP A 17 7.65 13.13 -4.24
N PRO A 18 8.05 14.34 -4.65
CA PRO A 18 7.52 15.55 -4.04
C PRO A 18 6.00 15.66 -4.07
N ALA A 19 5.35 15.08 -5.07
CA ALA A 19 3.89 15.09 -5.16
C ALA A 19 3.27 14.29 -4.02
N VAL A 20 3.91 13.21 -3.58
CA VAL A 20 3.46 12.42 -2.45
C VAL A 20 3.56 13.23 -1.16
N GLU A 21 4.70 13.92 -0.95
CA GLU A 21 4.85 14.78 0.22
C GLU A 21 3.85 15.93 0.21
N ALA A 22 3.56 16.49 -0.94
CA ALA A 22 2.56 17.55 -1.06
C ALA A 22 1.17 17.05 -0.70
N TRP A 23 0.85 15.79 -1.06
CA TRP A 23 -0.42 15.16 -0.70
C TRP A 23 -0.57 15.10 0.82
N PHE A 24 0.46 14.65 1.54
CA PHE A 24 0.43 14.61 3.00
C PHE A 24 0.36 16.01 3.61
N ALA A 25 1.10 16.97 3.05
CA ALA A 25 1.11 18.32 3.57
C ALA A 25 -0.27 18.99 3.52
N ARG A 26 -1.11 18.60 2.56
CA ARG A 26 -2.48 19.08 2.47
C ARG A 26 -3.44 18.40 3.40
N ARG A 27 -2.99 17.40 4.17
CA ARG A 27 -3.81 16.60 5.09
C ARG A 27 -3.17 16.56 6.48
N PRO A 28 -3.11 17.72 7.17
CA PRO A 28 -2.41 17.79 8.47
C PRO A 28 -3.19 17.20 9.64
N GLY A 29 -4.47 16.85 9.44
CA GLY A 29 -5.31 16.33 10.51
C GLY A 29 -5.07 14.85 10.83
N PRO A 30 -5.90 14.28 11.73
CA PRO A 30 -5.70 12.89 12.18
C PRO A 30 -5.72 11.86 11.06
N LEU A 31 -6.60 12.02 10.07
CA LEU A 31 -6.69 11.07 8.96
C LEU A 31 -5.41 11.11 8.11
N GLY A 32 -4.91 12.30 7.82
CA GLY A 32 -3.64 12.43 7.11
C GLY A 32 -2.48 11.83 7.89
N GLY A 33 -2.48 11.99 9.22
CA GLY A 33 -1.47 11.38 10.07
C GLY A 33 -1.47 9.87 10.03
N ILE A 34 -2.66 9.27 10.06
CA ILE A 34 -2.80 7.81 9.93
C ILE A 34 -2.28 7.35 8.56
N ALA A 35 -2.68 8.04 7.50
CA ALA A 35 -2.22 7.69 6.15
C ALA A 35 -0.70 7.77 6.05
N ARG A 36 -0.09 8.82 6.63
CA ARG A 36 1.37 8.96 6.62
C ARG A 36 2.04 7.84 7.41
N GLN A 37 1.51 7.50 8.56
CA GLN A 37 2.07 6.41 9.39
C GLN A 37 2.21 5.13 8.57
N TRP A 38 1.16 4.75 7.87
CA TRP A 38 1.17 3.47 7.14
C TRP A 38 1.92 3.56 5.83
N PHE A 39 1.96 4.73 5.20
CA PHE A 39 2.81 4.89 4.03
C PHE A 39 4.29 4.84 4.40
N GLU A 40 4.67 5.36 5.57
CA GLU A 40 6.04 5.22 6.07
C GLU A 40 6.41 3.76 6.32
N GLU A 41 5.47 2.94 6.78
CA GLU A 41 5.69 1.49 6.88
C GLU A 41 6.00 0.89 5.51
N MET A 42 5.28 1.31 4.49
CA MET A 42 5.55 0.84 3.13
C MET A 42 6.93 1.29 2.64
N ARG A 43 7.27 2.55 2.87
CA ARG A 43 8.59 3.09 2.51
C ARG A 43 9.72 2.31 3.17
N GLY A 44 9.50 1.85 4.39
CA GLY A 44 10.51 1.12 5.16
C GLY A 44 10.73 -0.32 4.74
N CYS A 45 10.00 -0.82 3.75
CA CYS A 45 10.07 -2.24 3.38
C CYS A 45 11.32 -2.62 2.61
N GLY A 46 12.11 -1.65 2.16
CA GLY A 46 13.38 -1.96 1.51
C GLY A 46 13.89 -0.80 0.66
N PRO A 47 15.18 -0.86 0.26
CA PRO A 47 15.78 0.22 -0.54
C PRO A 47 15.26 0.25 -1.98
N ASP A 48 14.57 -0.79 -2.42
CA ASP A 48 13.98 -0.87 -3.76
C ASP A 48 12.55 -0.31 -3.80
N VAL A 49 12.03 0.20 -2.68
CA VAL A 49 10.69 0.80 -2.67
C VAL A 49 10.74 2.18 -3.31
N ARG A 50 9.81 2.39 -4.24
CA ARG A 50 9.61 3.65 -4.95
C ARG A 50 8.17 4.09 -4.79
N GLU A 51 7.87 5.31 -5.19
CA GLU A 51 6.54 5.86 -4.95
C GLU A 51 6.12 6.82 -6.05
N LEU A 52 4.81 7.07 -6.11
CA LEU A 52 4.21 8.07 -6.97
C LEU A 52 2.81 8.38 -6.46
N LEU A 53 2.17 9.40 -7.04
CA LEU A 53 0.71 9.54 -6.90
C LEU A 53 0.05 8.79 -8.05
N HIS A 54 -0.86 7.89 -7.73
CA HIS A 54 -1.67 7.18 -8.71
C HIS A 54 -3.14 7.35 -8.30
N ASP A 55 -3.98 7.76 -9.24
CA ASP A 55 -5.38 8.07 -8.96
C ASP A 55 -5.53 9.06 -7.80
N GLY A 56 -4.59 9.98 -7.68
CA GLY A 56 -4.65 11.05 -6.69
C GLY A 56 -4.25 10.65 -5.27
N HIS A 57 -3.62 9.49 -5.06
CA HIS A 57 -3.18 9.09 -3.72
C HIS A 57 -1.82 8.39 -3.73
N PRO A 58 -1.12 8.42 -2.58
CA PRO A 58 0.22 7.82 -2.49
C PRO A 58 0.20 6.33 -2.75
N THR A 59 1.10 5.90 -3.63
CA THR A 59 1.23 4.50 -4.05
C THR A 59 2.68 4.07 -3.92
N ALA A 60 2.91 2.91 -3.32
CA ALA A 60 4.24 2.35 -3.10
C ALA A 60 4.47 1.17 -4.03
N CYS A 61 5.68 1.11 -4.58
CA CYS A 61 6.07 0.08 -5.54
C CYS A 61 7.36 -0.59 -5.09
N VAL A 62 7.53 -1.86 -5.46
CA VAL A 62 8.85 -2.48 -5.47
C VAL A 62 9.37 -2.25 -6.89
N GLY A 63 10.44 -1.45 -7.02
CA GLY A 63 10.82 -0.98 -8.34
C GLY A 63 9.65 -0.24 -8.99
N GLU A 64 9.14 -0.77 -10.09
CA GLU A 64 8.01 -0.18 -10.80
C GLU A 64 6.66 -0.84 -10.47
N ALA A 65 6.66 -1.96 -9.77
CA ALA A 65 5.44 -2.74 -9.54
C ALA A 65 4.76 -2.32 -8.24
N ALA A 66 3.55 -1.80 -8.34
CA ALA A 66 2.79 -1.29 -7.20
C ALA A 66 2.35 -2.43 -6.28
N PHE A 67 2.59 -2.27 -4.96
CA PHE A 67 2.14 -3.26 -3.99
C PHE A 67 1.16 -2.69 -2.98
N GLY A 68 1.20 -1.40 -2.70
CA GLY A 68 0.33 -0.82 -1.68
C GLY A 68 0.06 0.65 -1.92
N TYR A 69 -0.98 1.14 -1.26
CA TYR A 69 -1.36 2.55 -1.33
C TYR A 69 -2.02 2.97 -0.02
N VAL A 70 -2.10 4.28 0.19
CA VAL A 70 -2.96 4.84 1.25
C VAL A 70 -3.87 5.89 0.61
N ASN A 71 -5.08 6.01 1.15
CA ASN A 71 -5.99 7.07 0.75
C ASN A 71 -6.81 7.52 1.95
N ALA A 72 -7.15 8.80 2.01
CA ALA A 72 -7.90 9.37 3.11
C ALA A 72 -9.24 9.87 2.60
N PHE A 73 -10.29 9.51 3.32
CA PHE A 73 -11.67 9.92 3.05
C PHE A 73 -12.15 10.83 4.18
N SER A 74 -13.44 11.15 4.22
CA SER A 74 -13.93 12.10 5.22
C SER A 74 -13.89 11.54 6.66
N THR A 75 -13.99 10.21 6.81
CA THR A 75 -14.10 9.59 8.15
C THR A 75 -13.11 8.44 8.36
N HIS A 76 -12.37 8.04 7.34
CA HIS A 76 -11.49 6.88 7.45
C HIS A 76 -10.33 6.96 6.45
N VAL A 77 -9.36 6.10 6.67
CA VAL A 77 -8.21 5.89 5.76
C VAL A 77 -8.27 4.45 5.28
N ASN A 78 -8.01 4.25 4.00
CA ASN A 78 -7.76 2.91 3.47
C ASN A 78 -6.25 2.70 3.32
N VAL A 79 -5.78 1.57 3.84
CA VAL A 79 -4.45 1.04 3.54
C VAL A 79 -4.69 -0.13 2.59
N GLY A 80 -4.29 0.03 1.34
CA GLY A 80 -4.67 -0.91 0.29
C GLY A 80 -3.50 -1.71 -0.26
N PHE A 81 -3.82 -2.87 -0.80
CA PHE A 81 -2.84 -3.80 -1.36
C PHE A 81 -3.30 -4.23 -2.74
N PHE A 82 -2.46 -4.01 -3.75
CA PHE A 82 -2.82 -4.27 -5.14
C PHE A 82 -3.10 -5.75 -5.41
N LEU A 83 -2.39 -6.64 -4.71
CA LEU A 83 -2.63 -8.07 -4.80
C LEU A 83 -3.05 -8.63 -3.43
N GLY A 84 -3.88 -7.87 -2.71
CA GLY A 84 -4.31 -8.24 -1.37
C GLY A 84 -5.00 -9.59 -1.28
N ALA A 85 -5.68 -10.01 -2.35
CA ALA A 85 -6.36 -11.30 -2.37
C ALA A 85 -5.39 -12.48 -2.24
N ARG A 86 -4.09 -12.27 -2.50
CA ARG A 86 -3.08 -13.31 -2.37
C ARG A 86 -2.46 -13.38 -0.98
N LEU A 87 -2.74 -12.39 -0.13
CA LEU A 87 -2.11 -12.31 1.18
C LEU A 87 -2.81 -13.22 2.19
N GLU A 88 -2.03 -13.83 3.07
CA GLU A 88 -2.59 -14.49 4.24
C GLU A 88 -3.08 -13.41 5.21
N ASP A 89 -4.27 -13.60 5.73
CA ASP A 89 -4.92 -12.63 6.60
C ASP A 89 -5.47 -13.34 7.83
N PRO A 90 -4.58 -13.84 8.71
CA PRO A 90 -5.02 -14.65 9.84
C PRO A 90 -5.88 -13.91 10.86
N HIS A 91 -5.83 -12.58 10.86
CA HIS A 91 -6.59 -11.77 11.80
C HIS A 91 -7.84 -11.14 11.17
N GLY A 92 -8.10 -11.43 9.89
CA GLY A 92 -9.32 -10.98 9.23
C GLY A 92 -9.41 -9.47 9.05
N LEU A 93 -8.29 -8.79 8.75
CA LEU A 93 -8.28 -7.35 8.59
C LEU A 93 -8.69 -6.88 7.20
N LEU A 94 -8.49 -7.71 6.19
CA LEU A 94 -8.67 -7.29 4.80
C LEU A 94 -10.14 -7.27 4.41
N GLU A 95 -10.54 -6.20 3.70
CA GLU A 95 -11.88 -6.02 3.15
C GLU A 95 -11.78 -5.87 1.63
N GLY A 96 -12.89 -6.10 0.97
CA GLY A 96 -12.98 -5.91 -0.47
C GLY A 96 -13.39 -7.19 -1.18
N THR A 97 -13.91 -7.03 -2.40
CA THR A 97 -14.43 -8.12 -3.21
C THR A 97 -13.85 -8.17 -4.61
N GLY A 98 -12.89 -7.29 -4.92
CA GLY A 98 -12.24 -7.27 -6.22
C GLY A 98 -11.43 -8.53 -6.47
N ARG A 99 -11.06 -8.74 -7.72
CA ARG A 99 -10.31 -9.93 -8.11
C ARG A 99 -8.94 -9.99 -7.44
N TYR A 100 -8.29 -8.83 -7.26
CA TYR A 100 -6.94 -8.78 -6.71
C TYR A 100 -6.83 -7.88 -5.50
N MET A 101 -7.51 -6.75 -5.49
CA MET A 101 -7.28 -5.69 -4.50
C MET A 101 -8.02 -5.95 -3.20
N ARG A 102 -7.36 -5.64 -2.09
CA ARG A 102 -7.96 -5.64 -0.75
C ARG A 102 -7.46 -4.42 -0.01
N HIS A 103 -8.16 -4.03 1.05
CA HIS A 103 -7.76 -2.91 1.87
C HIS A 103 -8.14 -3.14 3.33
N VAL A 104 -7.49 -2.39 4.20
CA VAL A 104 -7.83 -2.30 5.62
C VAL A 104 -8.36 -0.89 5.85
N LYS A 105 -9.54 -0.79 6.46
CA LYS A 105 -10.16 0.49 6.77
C LYS A 105 -9.80 0.90 8.18
N LEU A 106 -9.24 2.10 8.35
CA LEU A 106 -8.80 2.63 9.63
C LEU A 106 -9.59 3.88 9.98
N ARG A 107 -10.00 3.99 11.24
CA ARG A 107 -10.68 5.18 11.77
C ARG A 107 -9.89 5.70 12.96
N PRO A 108 -9.86 7.04 13.18
CA PRO A 108 -9.02 7.62 14.24
C PRO A 108 -9.34 7.13 15.64
N ASP A 109 -10.60 6.80 15.90
CA ASP A 109 -11.07 6.42 17.23
C ASP A 109 -11.34 4.93 17.40
N VAL A 110 -10.97 4.12 16.40
CA VAL A 110 -11.16 2.67 16.43
C VAL A 110 -9.79 1.99 16.46
N PRO A 111 -9.48 1.22 17.49
CA PRO A 111 -8.18 0.53 17.55
C PRO A 111 -8.04 -0.48 16.41
N VAL A 112 -6.81 -0.65 15.94
CA VAL A 112 -6.46 -1.68 14.96
C VAL A 112 -5.29 -2.48 15.52
N ASP A 113 -5.21 -3.75 15.11
CA ASP A 113 -4.03 -4.56 15.42
C ASP A 113 -2.88 -4.10 14.52
N GLU A 114 -2.06 -3.18 15.04
CA GLU A 114 -0.99 -2.56 14.25
C GLU A 114 0.07 -3.59 13.86
N ALA A 115 0.36 -4.55 14.73
CA ALA A 115 1.33 -5.59 14.39
C ALA A 115 0.84 -6.46 13.23
N ALA A 116 -0.45 -6.79 13.22
CA ALA A 116 -1.03 -7.57 12.12
C ALA A 116 -1.03 -6.77 10.83
N LEU A 117 -1.36 -5.48 10.88
CA LEU A 117 -1.36 -4.64 9.68
C LEU A 117 0.07 -4.44 9.16
N ALA A 118 1.03 -4.21 10.04
CA ALA A 118 2.43 -4.10 9.64
C ALA A 118 2.91 -5.38 8.96
N GLN A 119 2.46 -6.55 9.44
CA GLN A 119 2.81 -7.82 8.82
C GLN A 119 2.22 -7.91 7.40
N LEU A 120 0.98 -7.44 7.20
CA LEU A 120 0.38 -7.41 5.86
C LEU A 120 1.21 -6.52 4.92
N VAL A 121 1.65 -5.36 5.39
CA VAL A 121 2.50 -4.46 4.58
C VAL A 121 3.78 -5.17 4.17
N ARG A 122 4.47 -5.80 5.11
CA ARG A 122 5.73 -6.51 4.82
C ARG A 122 5.49 -7.68 3.87
N SER A 123 4.42 -8.43 4.08
CA SER A 123 4.08 -9.56 3.23
C SER A 123 3.76 -9.11 1.80
N ALA A 124 3.04 -8.00 1.64
CA ALA A 124 2.71 -7.48 0.33
C ALA A 124 3.96 -7.08 -0.45
N CYS A 125 4.90 -6.42 0.23
CA CYS A 125 6.15 -6.02 -0.39
C CYS A 125 6.99 -7.25 -0.79
N ALA A 126 7.12 -8.21 0.12
CA ALA A 126 7.89 -9.44 -0.13
C ALA A 126 7.28 -10.26 -1.25
N GLU A 127 5.96 -10.40 -1.28
CA GLU A 127 5.24 -11.12 -2.34
C GLU A 127 5.51 -10.45 -3.70
N MET A 128 5.41 -9.13 -3.76
CA MET A 128 5.64 -8.41 -5.01
C MET A 128 7.08 -8.59 -5.48
N ARG A 129 8.05 -8.57 -4.56
CA ARG A 129 9.44 -8.79 -4.89
C ARG A 129 9.65 -10.17 -5.50
N THR A 130 9.00 -11.19 -4.94
CA THR A 130 9.03 -12.55 -5.47
C THR A 130 8.42 -12.63 -6.87
N LEU A 131 7.27 -11.99 -7.06
CA LEU A 131 6.57 -12.00 -8.35
C LEU A 131 7.38 -11.30 -9.44
N MET A 132 8.09 -10.23 -9.10
CA MET A 132 8.94 -9.53 -10.07
C MET A 132 10.11 -10.39 -10.52
N VAL A 133 10.73 -11.12 -9.60
CA VAL A 133 11.81 -12.04 -9.95
C VAL A 133 11.27 -13.14 -10.87
N ALA A 134 10.09 -13.68 -10.56
CA ALA A 134 9.50 -14.75 -11.37
C ALA A 134 9.09 -14.27 -12.76
N SER A 135 8.69 -13.00 -12.93
CA SER A 135 8.27 -12.48 -14.23
C SER A 135 9.41 -11.84 -15.01
N GLY A 136 10.54 -11.62 -14.35
CA GLY A 136 11.73 -11.10 -15.01
C GLY A 136 12.53 -12.21 -15.62
#